data_49423da40329846676bdfc36686b95d6
#
_entry.id   49423da40329846676bdfc36686b95d6
#
_cell.length_a   1.000
_cell.length_b   1.000
_cell.length_c   1.000
_cell.angle_alpha   90.00
_cell.angle_beta   90.00
_cell.angle_gamma   90.00
#
_symmetry.space_group_name_H-M   'P 1'
#
loop_
_entity.id
_entity.type
_entity.pdbx_description
1 polymer ?
#
loop_
_entity_poly.entity_id
_entity_poly.type
_entity_poly.pdbx_seq_one_letter_code
_entity_poly.pdbx_strand_id
1 'polypeptide(L)'
;MFEQQKTTLMEILEGSPKQALSRYAEWMISAVVLVNCTAVILDSVPEIHAVHKDFFHELEFWSVMFFTAEYLMRVWSLGAKYAGDAWKGRREYIFSAFGLVDFFATMPYYLHVFFPLLDLRILRVLRLLRILKLSKYNSALQDLFSAVYSERRAFGSAAFLLTIATIVSASLMHFAEGHVQPQHFGTIPHSIYWAIVTITSGNGNIDAMTKGGEVIALLTGFLGVCMAAILTGIVASAFANQMSRKKSSYQAQLRQVLGDGVVSDEEKATLKRLQTQFRLSDKEVQTMMEQAQAGKKP
;
A
#
# COMPACT_ATOMS: atom_id res chain seq x y z
N MET A 1 -16.26 30.39 14.51
CA MET A 1 -14.93 30.13 15.09
C MET A 1 -14.58 28.63 15.10
N PHE A 2 -15.37 27.74 15.71
CA PHE A 2 -15.08 26.30 15.76
C PHE A 2 -15.09 25.58 14.40
N GLU A 3 -15.98 25.93 13.48
CA GLU A 3 -16.02 25.30 12.15
C GLU A 3 -14.82 25.69 11.29
N GLN A 4 -14.34 26.91 11.42
CA GLN A 4 -13.15 27.40 10.70
C GLN A 4 -11.85 26.72 11.23
N GLN A 5 -11.79 26.45 12.54
CA GLN A 5 -10.69 25.67 13.13
C GLN A 5 -10.68 24.23 12.66
N LYS A 6 -11.86 23.58 12.54
CA LYS A 6 -11.96 22.20 12.01
C LYS A 6 -11.52 22.12 10.55
N THR A 7 -11.92 23.06 9.69
CA THR A 7 -11.51 23.08 8.29
C THR A 7 -10.01 23.30 8.14
N THR A 8 -9.43 24.22 8.91
CA THR A 8 -7.97 24.46 8.92
C THR A 8 -7.21 23.21 9.41
N LEU A 9 -7.68 22.56 10.48
CA LEU A 9 -7.08 21.34 10.99
C LEU A 9 -7.18 20.18 9.99
N MET A 10 -8.33 20.06 9.31
CA MET A 10 -8.53 19.08 8.24
C MET A 10 -7.52 19.29 7.09
N GLU A 11 -7.35 20.55 6.63
CA GLU A 11 -6.38 20.88 5.58
C GLU A 11 -4.93 20.58 5.98
N ILE A 12 -4.56 20.77 7.25
CA ILE A 12 -3.23 20.47 7.78
C ILE A 12 -2.99 18.95 7.83
N LEU A 13 -3.98 18.19 8.30
CA LEU A 13 -3.84 16.74 8.53
C LEU A 13 -4.10 15.89 7.27
N GLU A 14 -4.83 16.40 6.28
CA GLU A 14 -5.08 15.71 5.01
C GLU A 14 -4.05 16.01 3.91
N GLY A 15 -3.05 16.83 4.19
CA GLY A 15 -1.95 17.04 3.24
C GLY A 15 -2.27 18.07 2.17
N SER A 16 -2.78 19.24 2.55
CA SER A 16 -2.99 20.34 1.59
C SER A 16 -1.64 20.86 1.06
N PRO A 17 -1.38 20.78 -0.26
CA PRO A 17 -0.08 21.18 -0.84
C PRO A 17 0.24 22.68 -0.70
N LYS A 18 -0.72 23.48 -0.21
CA LYS A 18 -0.60 24.93 -0.09
C LYS A 18 -0.01 25.42 1.24
N GLN A 19 0.04 24.59 2.28
CA GLN A 19 0.47 25.00 3.60
C GLN A 19 1.80 24.33 3.99
N ALA A 20 2.83 25.14 4.28
CA ALA A 20 4.10 24.66 4.81
C ALA A 20 3.89 23.83 6.09
N LEU A 21 2.91 24.21 6.93
CA LEU A 21 2.56 23.54 8.17
C LEU A 21 2.09 22.08 7.94
N SER A 22 1.35 21.82 6.86
CA SER A 22 0.94 20.47 6.48
C SER A 22 2.14 19.56 6.17
N ARG A 23 3.13 20.06 5.41
CA ARG A 23 4.36 19.30 5.13
C ARG A 23 5.17 19.00 6.40
N TYR A 24 5.26 19.95 7.32
CA TYR A 24 5.93 19.72 8.60
C TYR A 24 5.20 18.63 9.44
N ALA A 25 3.87 18.67 9.47
CA ALA A 25 3.07 17.64 10.15
C ALA A 25 3.30 16.25 9.52
N GLU A 26 3.29 16.15 8.20
CA GLU A 26 3.58 14.89 7.47
C GLU A 26 5.00 14.36 7.77
N TRP A 27 6.02 15.22 7.74
CA TRP A 27 7.40 14.87 8.07
C TRP A 27 7.53 14.41 9.52
N MET A 28 6.89 15.12 10.46
CA MET A 28 6.90 14.79 11.87
C MET A 28 6.26 13.42 12.12
N ILE A 29 5.07 13.18 11.57
CA ILE A 29 4.38 11.90 11.71
C ILE A 29 5.22 10.78 11.10
N SER A 30 5.78 11.00 9.91
CA SER A 30 6.63 10.01 9.24
C SER A 30 7.89 9.69 10.06
N ALA A 31 8.53 10.72 10.64
CA ALA A 31 9.70 10.53 11.50
C ALA A 31 9.35 9.72 12.75
N VAL A 32 8.25 10.03 13.42
CA VAL A 32 7.78 9.27 14.62
C VAL A 32 7.48 7.82 14.25
N VAL A 33 6.85 7.56 13.10
CA VAL A 33 6.60 6.18 12.63
C VAL A 33 7.90 5.44 12.39
N LEU A 34 8.88 6.04 11.70
CA LEU A 34 10.16 5.40 11.41
C LEU A 34 10.96 5.12 12.68
N VAL A 35 11.05 6.09 13.60
CA VAL A 35 11.73 5.91 14.90
C VAL A 35 11.08 4.79 15.70
N ASN A 36 9.74 4.76 15.73
CA ASN A 36 9.02 3.71 16.46
C ASN A 36 9.20 2.33 15.83
N CYS A 37 9.14 2.22 14.51
CA CYS A 37 9.39 0.93 13.82
C CYS A 37 10.83 0.45 14.05
N THR A 38 11.81 1.34 14.00
CA THR A 38 13.22 1.02 14.30
C THR A 38 13.36 0.54 15.74
N ALA A 39 12.69 1.22 16.68
CA ALA A 39 12.71 0.82 18.09
C ALA A 39 12.11 -0.57 18.31
N VAL A 40 10.99 -0.90 17.67
CA VAL A 40 10.38 -2.24 17.75
C VAL A 40 11.31 -3.32 17.18
N ILE A 41 12.03 -3.03 16.09
CA ILE A 41 13.02 -3.95 15.52
C ILE A 41 14.18 -4.15 16.51
N LEU A 42 14.73 -3.08 17.08
CA LEU A 42 15.82 -3.17 18.05
C LEU A 42 15.38 -3.85 19.37
N ASP A 43 14.16 -3.59 19.82
CA ASP A 43 13.54 -4.23 20.99
C ASP A 43 13.38 -5.76 20.83
N SER A 44 13.34 -6.25 19.59
CA SER A 44 13.28 -7.68 19.29
C SER A 44 14.59 -8.42 19.55
N VAL A 45 15.73 -7.70 19.68
CA VAL A 45 17.05 -8.27 19.94
C VAL A 45 17.23 -8.42 21.45
N PRO A 46 17.40 -9.66 21.98
CA PRO A 46 17.41 -9.91 23.42
C PRO A 46 18.45 -9.10 24.20
N GLU A 47 19.65 -8.94 23.65
CA GLU A 47 20.75 -8.21 24.28
C GLU A 47 20.43 -6.72 24.42
N ILE A 48 19.82 -6.12 23.41
CA ILE A 48 19.44 -4.70 23.40
C ILE A 48 18.24 -4.46 24.31
N HIS A 49 17.25 -5.38 24.24
CA HIS A 49 16.07 -5.34 25.10
C HIS A 49 16.45 -5.35 26.60
N ALA A 50 17.39 -6.23 26.99
CA ALA A 50 17.80 -6.36 28.40
C ALA A 50 18.39 -5.06 28.98
N VAL A 51 19.11 -4.29 28.15
CA VAL A 51 19.78 -3.04 28.58
C VAL A 51 18.85 -1.83 28.51
N HIS A 52 17.94 -1.78 27.52
CA HIS A 52 17.15 -0.57 27.19
C HIS A 52 15.64 -0.74 27.31
N LYS A 53 15.17 -1.70 28.11
CA LYS A 53 13.75 -2.04 28.25
C LYS A 53 12.89 -0.84 28.61
N ASP A 54 13.31 -0.03 29.58
CA ASP A 54 12.55 1.13 30.05
C ASP A 54 12.45 2.21 28.97
N PHE A 55 13.55 2.44 28.23
CA PHE A 55 13.56 3.37 27.10
C PHE A 55 12.56 2.96 26.01
N PHE A 56 12.53 1.67 25.61
CA PHE A 56 11.58 1.20 24.61
C PHE A 56 10.13 1.30 25.08
N HIS A 57 9.88 1.04 26.38
CA HIS A 57 8.54 1.17 26.96
C HIS A 57 8.06 2.63 26.96
N GLU A 58 8.90 3.56 27.37
CA GLU A 58 8.61 5.00 27.35
C GLU A 58 8.38 5.50 25.91
N LEU A 59 9.25 5.13 24.99
CA LEU A 59 9.12 5.51 23.57
C LEU A 59 7.81 4.98 22.97
N GLU A 60 7.43 3.75 23.28
CA GLU A 60 6.18 3.17 22.85
C GLU A 60 4.98 3.93 23.41
N PHE A 61 4.97 4.19 24.71
CA PHE A 61 3.90 4.92 25.39
C PHE A 61 3.66 6.29 24.72
N TRP A 62 4.72 7.09 24.58
CA TRP A 62 4.60 8.42 23.99
C TRP A 62 4.21 8.40 22.52
N SER A 63 4.72 7.44 21.77
CA SER A 63 4.34 7.25 20.35
C SER A 63 2.86 6.90 20.23
N VAL A 64 2.34 6.01 21.07
CA VAL A 64 0.92 5.63 21.04
C VAL A 64 0.04 6.81 21.44
N MET A 65 0.42 7.56 22.48
CA MET A 65 -0.30 8.78 22.86
C MET A 65 -0.36 9.80 21.71
N PHE A 66 0.78 9.99 21.03
CA PHE A 66 0.85 10.87 19.84
C PHE A 66 -0.08 10.39 18.72
N PHE A 67 -0.01 9.10 18.34
CA PHE A 67 -0.86 8.55 17.28
C PHE A 67 -2.35 8.52 17.65
N THR A 68 -2.66 8.32 18.92
CA THR A 68 -4.05 8.38 19.40
C THR A 68 -4.60 9.80 19.30
N ALA A 69 -3.81 10.79 19.74
CA ALA A 69 -4.19 12.20 19.62
C ALA A 69 -4.38 12.59 18.14
N GLU A 70 -3.47 12.17 17.28
CA GLU A 70 -3.54 12.39 15.82
C GLU A 70 -4.81 11.76 15.21
N TYR A 71 -5.12 10.50 15.55
CA TYR A 71 -6.33 9.82 15.09
C TYR A 71 -7.61 10.53 15.54
N LEU A 72 -7.69 10.89 16.81
CA LEU A 72 -8.83 11.61 17.36
C LEU A 72 -9.03 12.98 16.73
N MET A 73 -7.94 13.72 16.50
CA MET A 73 -7.99 15.01 15.80
C MET A 73 -8.49 14.86 14.37
N ARG A 74 -8.09 13.81 13.65
CA ARG A 74 -8.61 13.51 12.30
C ARG A 74 -10.09 13.18 12.31
N VAL A 75 -10.53 12.28 13.18
CA VAL A 75 -11.95 11.91 13.31
C VAL A 75 -12.79 13.14 13.68
N TRP A 76 -12.26 14.03 14.52
CA TRP A 76 -12.96 15.26 14.89
C TRP A 76 -13.02 16.27 13.74
N SER A 77 -11.93 16.50 13.03
CA SER A 77 -11.84 17.49 11.94
C SER A 77 -12.69 17.09 10.73
N LEU A 78 -12.75 15.79 10.40
CA LEU A 78 -13.54 15.27 9.29
C LEU A 78 -15.07 15.33 9.51
N GLY A 79 -15.50 15.62 10.73
CA GLY A 79 -16.89 16.03 10.98
C GLY A 79 -17.30 17.31 10.26
N ALA A 80 -16.35 18.14 9.79
CA ALA A 80 -16.63 19.34 9.00
C ALA A 80 -16.76 19.08 7.49
N LYS A 81 -16.45 17.87 7.02
CA LYS A 81 -16.45 17.50 5.58
C LYS A 81 -17.83 17.64 4.93
N TYR A 82 -18.88 17.36 5.68
CA TYR A 82 -20.27 17.46 5.21
C TYR A 82 -21.03 18.48 6.02
N ALA A 83 -21.48 19.56 5.37
CA ALA A 83 -22.32 20.57 6.00
C ALA A 83 -23.66 19.93 6.42
N GLY A 84 -23.92 19.89 7.74
CA GLY A 84 -25.18 19.35 8.30
C GLY A 84 -25.12 17.89 8.78
N ASP A 85 -24.13 17.07 8.40
CA ASP A 85 -24.00 15.68 8.87
C ASP A 85 -22.54 15.32 9.26
N ALA A 86 -22.15 15.83 10.43
CA ALA A 86 -20.81 15.57 10.97
C ALA A 86 -20.54 14.08 11.25
N TRP A 87 -21.58 13.29 11.53
CA TRP A 87 -21.45 11.87 11.82
C TRP A 87 -21.10 11.06 10.57
N LYS A 88 -21.64 11.45 9.43
CA LYS A 88 -21.35 10.81 8.14
C LYS A 88 -19.87 10.91 7.77
N GLY A 89 -19.28 12.11 7.89
CA GLY A 89 -17.84 12.31 7.60
C GLY A 89 -16.92 11.50 8.53
N ARG A 90 -17.26 11.44 9.82
CA ARG A 90 -16.52 10.64 10.81
C ARG A 90 -16.58 9.15 10.49
N ARG A 91 -17.77 8.61 10.22
CA ARG A 91 -17.98 7.20 9.90
C ARG A 91 -17.28 6.81 8.60
N GLU A 92 -17.34 7.66 7.57
CA GLU A 92 -16.63 7.43 6.31
C GLU A 92 -15.12 7.29 6.53
N TYR A 93 -14.53 8.11 7.39
CA TYR A 93 -13.11 8.02 7.71
C TYR A 93 -12.77 6.78 8.55
N ILE A 94 -13.51 6.52 9.62
CA ILE A 94 -13.26 5.38 10.52
C ILE A 94 -13.23 4.06 9.73
N PHE A 95 -14.13 3.89 8.76
CA PHE A 95 -14.20 2.70 7.91
C PHE A 95 -13.41 2.82 6.61
N SER A 96 -12.69 3.92 6.39
CA SER A 96 -11.77 4.03 5.25
C SER A 96 -10.50 3.20 5.49
N ALA A 97 -9.80 2.85 4.40
CA ALA A 97 -8.52 2.14 4.50
C ALA A 97 -7.51 2.88 5.39
N PHE A 98 -7.42 4.20 5.27
CA PHE A 98 -6.52 5.01 6.09
C PHE A 98 -6.96 5.11 7.55
N GLY A 99 -8.26 5.23 7.81
CA GLY A 99 -8.81 5.25 9.17
C GLY A 99 -8.57 3.91 9.89
N LEU A 100 -8.71 2.79 9.19
CA LEU A 100 -8.39 1.46 9.71
C LEU A 100 -6.90 1.30 10.01
N VAL A 101 -6.02 1.79 9.12
CA VAL A 101 -4.56 1.79 9.37
C VAL A 101 -4.22 2.60 10.63
N ASP A 102 -4.82 3.80 10.79
CA ASP A 102 -4.60 4.63 11.97
C ASP A 102 -5.10 3.94 13.25
N PHE A 103 -6.25 3.28 13.20
CA PHE A 103 -6.80 2.52 14.31
C PHE A 103 -5.91 1.32 14.69
N PHE A 104 -5.55 0.48 13.70
CA PHE A 104 -4.71 -0.69 13.95
C PHE A 104 -3.28 -0.34 14.37
N ALA A 105 -2.79 0.87 14.06
CA ALA A 105 -1.49 1.33 14.54
C ALA A 105 -1.44 1.56 16.06
N THR A 106 -2.58 1.83 16.70
CA THR A 106 -2.68 2.12 18.14
C THR A 106 -3.30 0.96 18.95
N MET A 107 -4.22 0.21 18.33
CA MET A 107 -4.98 -0.87 18.95
C MET A 107 -4.13 -1.92 19.70
N PRO A 108 -2.97 -2.40 19.19
CA PRO A 108 -2.19 -3.44 19.87
C PRO A 108 -1.72 -3.03 21.27
N TYR A 109 -1.39 -1.76 21.46
CA TYR A 109 -1.00 -1.25 22.78
C TYR A 109 -2.16 -1.31 23.77
N TYR A 110 -3.34 -0.81 23.38
CA TYR A 110 -4.52 -0.82 24.23
C TYR A 110 -4.98 -2.23 24.55
N LEU A 111 -4.95 -3.16 23.59
CA LEU A 111 -5.26 -4.57 23.88
C LEU A 111 -4.31 -5.17 24.91
N HIS A 112 -3.02 -4.85 24.85
CA HIS A 112 -2.05 -5.32 25.85
C HIS A 112 -2.33 -4.74 27.24
N VAL A 113 -2.75 -3.48 27.32
CA VAL A 113 -3.08 -2.83 28.61
C VAL A 113 -4.37 -3.37 29.21
N PHE A 114 -5.43 -3.57 28.39
CA PHE A 114 -6.74 -4.02 28.88
C PHE A 114 -6.84 -5.53 29.10
N PHE A 115 -6.02 -6.32 28.39
CA PHE A 115 -6.06 -7.78 28.46
C PHE A 115 -4.68 -8.38 28.73
N PRO A 116 -4.07 -8.11 29.92
CA PRO A 116 -2.70 -8.54 30.22
C PRO A 116 -2.57 -10.07 30.38
N LEU A 117 -3.68 -10.77 30.60
CA LEU A 117 -3.70 -12.24 30.77
C LEU A 117 -3.63 -13.03 29.44
N LEU A 118 -3.84 -12.39 28.31
CA LEU A 118 -3.72 -13.04 27.01
C LEU A 118 -2.25 -13.04 26.58
N ASP A 119 -1.76 -14.20 26.09
CA ASP A 119 -0.43 -14.25 25.44
C ASP A 119 -0.49 -13.56 24.08
N LEU A 120 -0.42 -12.23 24.13
CA LEU A 120 -0.57 -11.37 22.97
C LEU A 120 0.77 -11.10 22.28
N ARG A 121 1.68 -12.11 22.21
CA ARG A 121 2.98 -11.97 21.51
C ARG A 121 2.81 -11.50 20.09
N ILE A 122 1.76 -11.95 19.42
CA ILE A 122 1.42 -11.52 18.06
C ILE A 122 1.16 -10.00 17.97
N LEU A 123 0.68 -9.37 19.03
CA LEU A 123 0.45 -7.92 19.06
C LEU A 123 1.74 -7.12 18.95
N ARG A 124 2.90 -7.69 19.36
CA ARG A 124 4.21 -7.03 19.14
C ARG A 124 4.49 -6.90 17.65
N VAL A 125 4.23 -7.95 16.88
CA VAL A 125 4.41 -7.92 15.42
C VAL A 125 3.41 -6.96 14.78
N LEU A 126 2.16 -6.92 15.27
CA LEU A 126 1.16 -5.98 14.75
C LEU A 126 1.53 -4.51 14.98
N ARG A 127 2.41 -4.19 15.94
CA ARG A 127 2.95 -2.83 16.12
C ARG A 127 3.68 -2.34 14.86
N LEU A 128 4.30 -3.24 14.07
CA LEU A 128 4.95 -2.91 12.81
C LEU A 128 3.96 -2.44 11.73
N LEU A 129 2.66 -2.75 11.86
CA LEU A 129 1.64 -2.23 10.94
C LEU A 129 1.57 -0.69 10.91
N ARG A 130 2.14 -0.03 11.93
CA ARG A 130 2.29 1.44 11.94
C ARG A 130 3.03 1.96 10.72
N ILE A 131 3.92 1.17 10.11
CA ILE A 131 4.63 1.55 8.88
C ILE A 131 3.65 1.83 7.73
N LEU A 132 2.47 1.22 7.73
CA LEU A 132 1.43 1.46 6.74
C LEU A 132 0.89 2.90 6.79
N LYS A 133 1.08 3.62 7.92
CA LYS A 133 0.75 5.05 8.01
C LYS A 133 1.54 5.89 7.00
N LEU A 134 2.75 5.45 6.64
CA LEU A 134 3.57 6.13 5.63
C LEU A 134 2.94 6.10 4.24
N SER A 135 2.06 5.12 3.95
CA SER A 135 1.37 5.02 2.66
C SER A 135 0.48 6.24 2.38
N LYS A 136 -0.05 6.87 3.41
CA LYS A 136 -0.86 8.09 3.28
C LYS A 136 -0.05 9.28 2.75
N TYR A 137 1.22 9.37 3.12
CA TYR A 137 2.11 10.48 2.79
C TYR A 137 2.96 10.21 1.53
N ASN A 138 2.98 8.96 1.08
CA ASN A 138 3.71 8.56 -0.11
C ASN A 138 2.75 8.39 -1.31
N SER A 139 2.70 9.41 -2.16
CA SER A 139 1.84 9.36 -3.35
C SER A 139 2.27 8.29 -4.36
N ALA A 140 3.54 7.88 -4.38
CA ALA A 140 3.97 6.77 -5.24
C ALA A 140 3.33 5.45 -4.79
N LEU A 141 3.20 5.23 -3.47
CA LEU A 141 2.45 4.09 -2.93
C LEU A 141 0.96 4.20 -3.24
N GLN A 142 0.37 5.39 -3.13
CA GLN A 142 -1.05 5.59 -3.49
C GLN A 142 -1.29 5.32 -4.97
N ASP A 143 -0.38 5.76 -5.83
CA ASP A 143 -0.43 5.49 -7.28
C ASP A 143 -0.31 3.99 -7.56
N LEU A 144 0.60 3.29 -6.85
CA LEU A 144 0.74 1.84 -6.93
C LEU A 144 -0.55 1.12 -6.52
N PHE A 145 -1.12 1.45 -5.36
CA PHE A 145 -2.37 0.85 -4.91
C PHE A 145 -3.52 1.13 -5.88
N SER A 146 -3.60 2.35 -6.41
CA SER A 146 -4.61 2.73 -7.40
C SER A 146 -4.44 1.94 -8.69
N ALA A 147 -3.21 1.74 -9.17
CA ALA A 147 -2.91 0.96 -10.34
C ALA A 147 -3.30 -0.52 -10.14
N VAL A 148 -2.89 -1.13 -9.03
CA VAL A 148 -3.26 -2.51 -8.68
C VAL A 148 -4.78 -2.66 -8.55
N TYR A 149 -5.45 -1.72 -7.88
CA TYR A 149 -6.90 -1.77 -7.72
C TYR A 149 -7.64 -1.61 -9.05
N SER A 150 -7.13 -0.80 -9.99
CA SER A 150 -7.73 -0.64 -11.31
C SER A 150 -7.71 -1.93 -12.12
N GLU A 151 -6.67 -2.76 -11.95
CA GLU A 151 -6.47 -4.03 -12.64
C GLU A 151 -6.83 -5.26 -11.77
N ARG A 152 -7.64 -5.07 -10.73
CA ARG A 152 -7.99 -6.14 -9.78
C ARG A 152 -8.58 -7.40 -10.43
N ARG A 153 -9.22 -7.27 -11.60
CA ARG A 153 -9.73 -8.44 -12.34
C ARG A 153 -8.60 -9.27 -12.93
N ALA A 154 -7.59 -8.62 -13.51
CA ALA A 154 -6.41 -9.30 -14.04
C ALA A 154 -5.61 -9.98 -12.91
N PHE A 155 -5.40 -9.27 -11.78
CA PHE A 155 -4.80 -9.84 -10.58
C PHE A 155 -5.60 -11.02 -10.03
N GLY A 156 -6.93 -10.92 -9.97
CA GLY A 156 -7.80 -12.01 -9.54
C GLY A 156 -7.70 -13.23 -10.43
N SER A 157 -7.66 -13.04 -11.75
CA SER A 157 -7.46 -14.15 -12.72
C SER A 157 -6.09 -14.79 -12.59
N ALA A 158 -5.02 -14.00 -12.39
CA ALA A 158 -3.68 -14.53 -12.17
C ALA A 158 -3.58 -15.30 -10.84
N ALA A 159 -4.18 -14.78 -9.76
CA ALA A 159 -4.23 -15.47 -8.46
C ALA A 159 -5.02 -16.79 -8.55
N PHE A 160 -6.12 -16.80 -9.27
CA PHE A 160 -6.91 -18.02 -9.51
C PHE A 160 -6.10 -19.09 -10.29
N LEU A 161 -5.42 -18.66 -11.36
CA LEU A 161 -4.54 -19.54 -12.14
C LEU A 161 -3.39 -20.08 -11.28
N LEU A 162 -2.77 -19.22 -10.47
CA LEU A 162 -1.73 -19.61 -9.51
C LEU A 162 -2.24 -20.67 -8.51
N THR A 163 -3.45 -20.48 -7.99
CA THR A 163 -4.06 -21.44 -7.05
C THR A 163 -4.28 -22.80 -7.70
N ILE A 164 -4.83 -22.83 -8.92
CA ILE A 164 -4.99 -24.08 -9.68
C ILE A 164 -3.64 -24.73 -9.93
N ALA A 165 -2.67 -23.98 -10.43
CA ALA A 165 -1.33 -24.48 -10.70
C ALA A 165 -0.68 -25.09 -9.45
N THR A 166 -0.80 -24.42 -8.31
CA THR A 166 -0.29 -24.90 -7.03
C THR A 166 -0.94 -26.23 -6.62
N ILE A 167 -2.28 -26.30 -6.68
CA ILE A 167 -3.00 -27.52 -6.28
C ILE A 167 -2.67 -28.70 -7.21
N VAL A 168 -2.63 -28.46 -8.51
CA VAL A 168 -2.31 -29.50 -9.51
C VAL A 168 -0.87 -29.97 -9.32
N SER A 169 0.11 -29.08 -9.23
CA SER A 169 1.52 -29.43 -9.01
C SER A 169 1.72 -30.18 -7.69
N ALA A 170 1.08 -29.72 -6.62
CA ALA A 170 1.14 -30.37 -5.31
C ALA A 170 0.54 -31.81 -5.35
N SER A 171 -0.59 -31.98 -6.02
CA SER A 171 -1.25 -33.27 -6.15
C SER A 171 -0.41 -34.26 -6.97
N LEU A 172 0.16 -33.81 -8.09
CA LEU A 172 1.04 -34.61 -8.91
C LEU A 172 2.30 -35.01 -8.15
N MET A 173 2.90 -34.09 -7.39
CA MET A 173 4.09 -34.35 -6.60
C MET A 173 3.80 -35.31 -5.43
N HIS A 174 2.67 -35.13 -4.76
CA HIS A 174 2.20 -36.07 -3.74
C HIS A 174 2.07 -37.49 -4.31
N PHE A 175 1.50 -37.65 -5.50
CA PHE A 175 1.35 -38.93 -6.15
C PHE A 175 2.70 -39.54 -6.54
N ALA A 176 3.64 -38.76 -7.06
CA ALA A 176 4.94 -39.23 -7.53
C ALA A 176 5.92 -39.54 -6.39
N GLU A 177 5.96 -38.66 -5.35
CA GLU A 177 6.98 -38.72 -4.29
C GLU A 177 6.45 -39.16 -2.92
N GLY A 178 5.13 -39.18 -2.71
CA GLY A 178 4.54 -39.39 -1.40
C GLY A 178 4.91 -40.73 -0.75
N HIS A 179 5.20 -41.79 -1.55
CA HIS A 179 5.67 -43.08 -1.05
C HIS A 179 7.18 -43.10 -0.79
N VAL A 180 7.97 -42.32 -1.54
CA VAL A 180 9.44 -42.27 -1.45
C VAL A 180 9.87 -41.28 -0.38
N GLN A 181 9.18 -40.13 -0.31
CA GLN A 181 9.46 -39.07 0.63
C GLN A 181 8.21 -38.67 1.47
N PRO A 182 7.69 -39.59 2.32
CA PRO A 182 6.43 -39.35 3.05
C PRO A 182 6.51 -38.16 4.02
N GLN A 183 7.70 -37.76 4.49
CA GLN A 183 7.90 -36.63 5.38
C GLN A 183 7.59 -35.29 4.69
N HIS A 184 7.81 -35.21 3.38
CA HIS A 184 7.68 -33.97 2.60
C HIS A 184 6.45 -33.97 1.67
N PHE A 185 6.11 -35.15 1.14
CA PHE A 185 5.04 -35.28 0.16
C PHE A 185 3.94 -36.28 0.59
N GLY A 186 3.98 -36.76 1.84
CA GLY A 186 3.02 -37.73 2.37
C GLY A 186 1.58 -37.25 2.43
N THR A 187 1.34 -35.94 2.35
CA THR A 187 0.01 -35.36 2.28
C THR A 187 -0.01 -34.19 1.27
N ILE A 188 -1.19 -33.96 0.66
CA ILE A 188 -1.37 -32.81 -0.26
C ILE A 188 -1.01 -31.44 0.39
N PRO A 189 -1.38 -31.15 1.65
CA PRO A 189 -0.95 -29.90 2.30
C PRO A 189 0.57 -29.72 2.40
N HIS A 190 1.34 -30.78 2.68
CA HIS A 190 2.80 -30.71 2.65
C HIS A 190 3.32 -30.43 1.24
N SER A 191 2.76 -31.09 0.23
CA SER A 191 3.11 -30.87 -1.17
C SER A 191 2.72 -29.46 -1.66
N ILE A 192 1.65 -28.85 -1.14
CA ILE A 192 1.28 -27.44 -1.43
C ILE A 192 2.40 -26.48 -1.00
N TYR A 193 2.99 -26.69 0.18
CA TYR A 193 4.12 -25.87 0.63
C TYR A 193 5.27 -25.93 -0.36
N TRP A 194 5.66 -27.14 -0.79
CA TRP A 194 6.69 -27.33 -1.82
C TRP A 194 6.31 -26.65 -3.14
N ALA A 195 5.07 -26.82 -3.61
CA ALA A 195 4.61 -26.24 -4.86
C ALA A 195 4.64 -24.71 -4.84
N ILE A 196 4.20 -24.08 -3.73
CA ILE A 196 4.27 -22.62 -3.55
C ILE A 196 5.74 -22.16 -3.63
N VAL A 197 6.64 -22.80 -2.90
CA VAL A 197 8.07 -22.46 -2.91
C VAL A 197 8.63 -22.60 -4.33
N THR A 198 8.35 -23.70 -5.01
CA THR A 198 8.86 -23.98 -6.36
C THR A 198 8.34 -22.96 -7.38
N ILE A 199 7.05 -22.63 -7.35
CA ILE A 199 6.46 -21.65 -8.26
C ILE A 199 7.01 -20.24 -8.01
N THR A 200 7.24 -19.87 -6.75
CA THR A 200 7.69 -18.51 -6.39
C THR A 200 9.20 -18.29 -6.56
N SER A 201 10.01 -19.32 -6.30
CA SER A 201 11.48 -19.22 -6.40
C SER A 201 12.06 -19.80 -7.70
N GLY A 202 11.25 -20.50 -8.48
CA GLY A 202 11.68 -21.21 -9.70
C GLY A 202 12.44 -22.51 -9.40
N ASN A 203 12.70 -22.84 -8.12
CA ASN A 203 13.36 -24.07 -7.70
C ASN A 203 12.77 -24.56 -6.38
N GLY A 204 12.53 -25.86 -6.27
CA GLY A 204 12.02 -26.48 -5.05
C GLY A 204 13.04 -26.44 -3.90
N ASN A 205 12.53 -26.35 -2.67
CA ASN A 205 13.35 -26.49 -1.46
C ASN A 205 13.65 -27.97 -1.11
N ILE A 206 13.09 -28.90 -1.85
CA ILE A 206 13.24 -30.35 -1.68
C ILE A 206 13.36 -30.94 -3.07
N ASP A 207 14.42 -31.71 -3.29
CA ASP A 207 14.69 -32.38 -4.56
C ASP A 207 13.79 -33.60 -4.72
N ALA A 208 13.30 -33.84 -5.93
CA ALA A 208 12.58 -35.03 -6.29
C ALA A 208 13.53 -36.23 -6.37
N MET A 209 13.09 -37.42 -5.90
CA MET A 209 13.87 -38.65 -5.95
C MET A 209 13.44 -39.55 -7.09
N THR A 210 12.22 -39.43 -7.58
CA THR A 210 11.72 -40.23 -8.71
C THR A 210 11.86 -39.46 -10.02
N LYS A 211 12.00 -40.20 -11.13
CA LYS A 211 11.99 -39.59 -12.47
C LYS A 211 10.71 -38.84 -12.79
N GLY A 212 9.56 -39.31 -12.28
CA GLY A 212 8.29 -38.60 -12.40
C GLY A 212 8.30 -37.29 -11.63
N GLY A 213 8.83 -37.30 -10.40
CA GLY A 213 8.98 -36.11 -9.56
C GLY A 213 9.92 -35.03 -10.18
N GLU A 214 11.04 -35.47 -10.77
CA GLU A 214 11.97 -34.59 -11.49
C GLU A 214 11.27 -33.84 -12.63
N VAL A 215 10.48 -34.53 -13.44
CA VAL A 215 9.71 -33.91 -14.53
C VAL A 215 8.65 -32.94 -14.01
N ILE A 216 7.92 -33.33 -12.95
CA ILE A 216 6.92 -32.45 -12.31
C ILE A 216 7.58 -31.22 -11.73
N ALA A 217 8.74 -31.36 -11.08
CA ALA A 217 9.49 -30.24 -10.51
C ALA A 217 9.95 -29.26 -11.61
N LEU A 218 10.48 -29.76 -12.72
CA LEU A 218 10.88 -28.95 -13.87
C LEU A 218 9.71 -28.16 -14.46
N LEU A 219 8.58 -28.83 -14.70
CA LEU A 219 7.38 -28.20 -15.25
C LEU A 219 6.79 -27.18 -14.28
N THR A 220 6.79 -27.46 -12.98
CA THR A 220 6.31 -26.55 -11.95
C THR A 220 7.19 -25.29 -11.86
N GLY A 221 8.52 -25.47 -11.89
CA GLY A 221 9.47 -24.34 -11.92
C GLY A 221 9.31 -23.47 -13.17
N PHE A 222 9.17 -24.09 -14.35
CA PHE A 222 8.90 -23.35 -15.59
C PHE A 222 7.59 -22.57 -15.52
N LEU A 223 6.54 -23.20 -14.99
CA LEU A 223 5.24 -22.53 -14.79
C LEU A 223 5.36 -21.37 -13.83
N GLY A 224 6.21 -21.48 -12.79
CA GLY A 224 6.53 -20.39 -11.87
C GLY A 224 7.13 -19.17 -12.58
N VAL A 225 8.09 -19.38 -13.47
CA VAL A 225 8.70 -18.29 -14.27
C VAL A 225 7.62 -17.62 -15.16
N CYS A 226 6.74 -18.42 -15.79
CA CYS A 226 5.63 -17.87 -16.58
C CYS A 226 4.68 -17.03 -15.72
N MET A 227 4.34 -17.50 -14.53
CA MET A 227 3.47 -16.76 -13.60
C MET A 227 4.08 -15.46 -13.13
N ALA A 228 5.38 -15.46 -12.81
CA ALA A 228 6.11 -14.24 -12.46
C ALA A 228 6.09 -13.21 -13.61
N ALA A 229 6.29 -13.66 -14.84
CA ALA A 229 6.21 -12.81 -16.03
C ALA A 229 4.80 -12.21 -16.22
N ILE A 230 3.74 -12.99 -16.04
CA ILE A 230 2.36 -12.53 -16.12
C ILE A 230 2.09 -11.45 -15.06
N LEU A 231 2.44 -11.68 -13.79
CA LEU A 231 2.24 -10.72 -12.71
C LEU A 231 3.01 -9.42 -12.95
N THR A 232 4.27 -9.53 -13.38
CA THR A 232 5.09 -8.36 -13.75
C THR A 232 4.46 -7.57 -14.90
N GLY A 233 3.96 -8.26 -15.92
CA GLY A 233 3.25 -7.66 -17.04
C GLY A 233 1.98 -6.93 -16.62
N ILE A 234 1.18 -7.50 -15.71
CA ILE A 234 -0.02 -6.85 -15.16
C ILE A 234 0.36 -5.58 -14.41
N VAL A 235 1.39 -5.63 -13.54
CA VAL A 235 1.86 -4.44 -12.79
C VAL A 235 2.36 -3.36 -13.76
N ALA A 236 3.18 -3.71 -14.73
CA ALA A 236 3.71 -2.77 -15.72
C ALA A 236 2.58 -2.11 -16.55
N SER A 237 1.60 -2.91 -16.98
CA SER A 237 0.42 -2.41 -17.70
C SER A 237 -0.43 -1.49 -16.81
N ALA A 238 -0.64 -1.85 -15.54
CA ALA A 238 -1.40 -1.04 -14.59
C ALA A 238 -0.77 0.36 -14.41
N PHE A 239 0.55 0.42 -14.27
CA PHE A 239 1.30 1.67 -14.18
C PHE A 239 1.21 2.50 -15.46
N ALA A 240 1.42 1.86 -16.62
CA ALA A 240 1.31 2.53 -17.91
C ALA A 240 -0.09 3.12 -18.13
N ASN A 241 -1.13 2.36 -17.82
CA ASN A 241 -2.52 2.79 -17.91
C ASN A 241 -2.82 3.95 -16.96
N GLN A 242 -2.33 3.89 -15.71
CA GLN A 242 -2.51 4.95 -14.73
C GLN A 242 -1.85 6.27 -15.19
N MET A 243 -0.62 6.19 -15.71
CA MET A 243 0.09 7.35 -16.24
C MET A 243 -0.61 7.91 -17.47
N SER A 244 -1.05 7.04 -18.38
CA SER A 244 -1.82 7.44 -19.58
C SER A 244 -3.11 8.18 -19.21
N ARG A 245 -3.87 7.67 -18.22
CA ARG A 245 -5.10 8.33 -17.73
C ARG A 245 -4.81 9.72 -17.17
N LYS A 246 -3.76 9.88 -16.36
CA LYS A 246 -3.34 11.19 -15.84
C LYS A 246 -3.01 12.18 -16.95
N LYS A 247 -2.24 11.73 -17.97
CA LYS A 247 -1.89 12.55 -19.12
C LYS A 247 -3.13 12.93 -19.95
N SER A 248 -4.01 11.97 -20.22
CA SER A 248 -5.24 12.22 -20.96
C SER A 248 -6.16 13.21 -20.25
N SER A 249 -6.30 13.10 -18.93
CA SER A 249 -7.09 14.04 -18.13
C SER A 249 -6.51 15.45 -18.19
N TYR A 250 -5.19 15.59 -18.10
CA TYR A 250 -4.52 16.88 -18.25
C TYR A 250 -4.70 17.46 -19.64
N GLN A 251 -4.52 16.64 -20.71
CA GLN A 251 -4.72 17.07 -22.09
C GLN A 251 -6.16 17.51 -22.36
N ALA A 252 -7.16 16.82 -21.79
CA ALA A 252 -8.55 17.21 -21.92
C ALA A 252 -8.81 18.61 -21.35
N GLN A 253 -8.31 18.88 -20.15
CA GLN A 253 -8.41 20.20 -19.51
C GLN A 253 -7.63 21.27 -20.30
N LEU A 254 -6.43 20.94 -20.77
CA LEU A 254 -5.62 21.84 -21.58
C LEU A 254 -6.34 22.24 -22.88
N ARG A 255 -6.98 21.27 -23.55
CA ARG A 255 -7.77 21.56 -24.78
C ARG A 255 -8.97 22.44 -24.49
N GLN A 256 -9.64 22.25 -23.36
CA GLN A 256 -10.76 23.07 -22.95
C GLN A 256 -10.32 24.54 -22.71
N VAL A 257 -9.22 24.73 -21.98
CA VAL A 257 -8.63 26.05 -21.68
C VAL A 257 -8.10 26.74 -22.93
N LEU A 258 -7.50 26.00 -23.86
CA LEU A 258 -7.04 26.57 -25.13
C LEU A 258 -8.17 26.76 -26.16
N GLY A 259 -9.39 26.31 -25.85
CA GLY A 259 -10.54 26.31 -26.78
C GLY A 259 -10.96 27.71 -27.23
N ASP A 260 -11.03 28.67 -26.32
CA ASP A 260 -11.46 30.04 -26.51
C ASP A 260 -10.31 31.01 -26.89
N GLY A 261 -9.04 30.52 -26.86
CA GLY A 261 -7.86 31.30 -27.27
C GLY A 261 -7.34 32.30 -26.25
N VAL A 262 -8.00 32.47 -25.10
CA VAL A 262 -7.59 33.35 -24.01
C VAL A 262 -7.44 32.56 -22.74
N VAL A 263 -6.21 32.41 -22.24
CA VAL A 263 -5.95 31.68 -20.99
C VAL A 263 -6.07 32.62 -19.81
N SER A 264 -7.14 32.52 -19.06
CA SER A 264 -7.36 33.30 -17.84
C SER A 264 -6.39 32.90 -16.71
N ASP A 265 -6.19 33.78 -15.74
CA ASP A 265 -5.31 33.48 -14.59
C ASP A 265 -5.84 32.37 -13.70
N GLU A 266 -7.17 32.17 -13.64
CA GLU A 266 -7.81 31.05 -12.94
C GLU A 266 -7.53 29.72 -13.64
N GLU A 267 -7.55 29.69 -14.97
CA GLU A 267 -7.23 28.52 -15.77
C GLU A 267 -5.76 28.12 -15.68
N LYS A 268 -4.85 29.10 -15.71
CA LYS A 268 -3.42 28.88 -15.43
C LYS A 268 -3.20 28.25 -14.06
N ALA A 269 -3.89 28.78 -13.04
CA ALA A 269 -3.80 28.24 -11.69
C ALA A 269 -4.36 26.81 -11.62
N THR A 270 -5.42 26.50 -12.35
CA THR A 270 -6.02 25.17 -12.44
C THR A 270 -5.08 24.17 -13.12
N LEU A 271 -4.51 24.54 -14.27
CA LEU A 271 -3.52 23.73 -14.98
C LEU A 271 -2.27 23.46 -14.12
N LYS A 272 -1.79 24.47 -13.40
CA LYS A 272 -0.66 24.31 -12.49
C LYS A 272 -0.97 23.40 -11.29
N ARG A 273 -2.21 23.45 -10.78
CA ARG A 273 -2.68 22.51 -9.75
C ARG A 273 -2.70 21.08 -10.28
N LEU A 274 -3.26 20.85 -11.47
CA LEU A 274 -3.31 19.54 -12.11
C LEU A 274 -1.92 19.01 -12.44
N GLN A 275 -1.01 19.86 -12.93
CA GLN A 275 0.40 19.52 -13.12
C GLN A 275 1.03 18.99 -11.84
N THR A 276 0.85 19.71 -10.73
CA THR A 276 1.38 19.32 -9.41
C THR A 276 0.69 18.06 -8.89
N GLN A 277 -0.62 17.95 -9.03
CA GLN A 277 -1.41 16.81 -8.58
C GLN A 277 -1.05 15.53 -9.33
N PHE A 278 -0.85 15.62 -10.64
CA PHE A 278 -0.49 14.47 -11.50
C PHE A 278 1.03 14.27 -11.57
N ARG A 279 1.82 15.16 -10.96
CA ARG A 279 3.29 15.14 -10.98
C ARG A 279 3.88 15.09 -12.38
N LEU A 280 3.28 15.86 -13.28
CA LEU A 280 3.79 16.00 -14.64
C LEU A 280 5.02 16.91 -14.64
N SER A 281 6.09 16.48 -15.31
CA SER A 281 7.28 17.31 -15.49
C SER A 281 6.98 18.49 -16.43
N ASP A 282 7.73 19.56 -16.28
CA ASP A 282 7.59 20.74 -17.15
C ASP A 282 7.78 20.39 -18.62
N LYS A 283 8.67 19.42 -18.92
CA LYS A 283 8.92 18.91 -20.26
C LYS A 283 7.69 18.18 -20.84
N GLU A 284 7.01 17.36 -20.05
CA GLU A 284 5.78 16.68 -20.48
C GLU A 284 4.65 17.68 -20.74
N VAL A 285 4.49 18.68 -19.87
CA VAL A 285 3.51 19.73 -20.04
C VAL A 285 3.78 20.53 -21.30
N GLN A 286 5.02 20.92 -21.55
CA GLN A 286 5.42 21.64 -22.76
C GLN A 286 5.12 20.82 -24.02
N THR A 287 5.45 19.54 -24.06
CA THR A 287 5.13 18.66 -25.18
C THR A 287 3.63 18.57 -25.44
N MET A 288 2.81 18.50 -24.37
CA MET A 288 1.35 18.48 -24.50
C MET A 288 0.80 19.81 -25.01
N MET A 289 1.37 20.95 -24.61
CA MET A 289 1.01 22.28 -25.11
C MET A 289 1.32 22.42 -26.61
N GLU A 290 2.51 21.98 -27.05
CA GLU A 290 2.92 22.00 -28.45
C GLU A 290 1.98 21.13 -29.31
N GLN A 291 1.63 19.92 -28.82
CA GLN A 291 0.68 19.02 -29.50
C GLN A 291 -0.73 19.64 -29.58
N ALA A 292 -1.20 20.28 -28.52
CA ALA A 292 -2.50 20.92 -28.51
C ALA A 292 -2.57 22.13 -29.46
N GLN A 293 -1.47 22.89 -29.60
CA GLN A 293 -1.36 23.99 -30.55
C GLN A 293 -1.21 23.52 -32.02
N ALA A 294 -0.43 22.44 -32.22
CA ALA A 294 -0.25 21.87 -33.57
C ALA A 294 -1.56 21.28 -34.11
N GLY A 295 -2.41 20.69 -33.28
CA GLY A 295 -3.72 20.19 -33.66
C GLY A 295 -4.76 21.27 -33.98
N LYS A 296 -4.45 22.57 -33.80
CA LYS A 296 -5.29 23.74 -34.16
C LYS A 296 -4.88 24.39 -35.49
N LYS A 297 -3.78 23.97 -36.12
CA LYS A 297 -3.47 24.48 -37.49
C LYS A 297 -4.40 23.80 -38.50
N PRO A 298 -5.16 24.57 -39.28
CA PRO A 298 -6.09 24.05 -40.30
C PRO A 298 -5.37 23.28 -41.39
#